data_81725c0c63b3eced2ad8514e89e3876f
#
_entry.id   81725c0c63b3eced2ad8514e89e3876f
#
_cell.length_a   1.000
_cell.length_b   1.000
_cell.length_c   1.000
_cell.angle_alpha   90.00
_cell.angle_beta   90.00
_cell.angle_gamma   90.00
#
_symmetry.space_group_name_H-M   'P 1'
#
loop_
_entity.id
_entity.type
_entity.pdbx_description
1 polymer ?
#
loop_
_entity_poly.entity_id
_entity_poly.type
_entity_poly.pdbx_seq_one_letter_code
_entity_poly.pdbx_strand_id
1 'polypeptide(L)'
;VAQAIDRFTQLPHRHSSGRDHAGVLRATDLAAFRASFEPAVTASFRGTTVAKTGPWGQGPVLLAALAILEPLDDALLDPSTADGAHMVAEALKLALADREAWFGDGGAVPLETILSADYAASRRALISTRASAELRPGAAGGAPALPRLRTAAEFSSGVTGVGEPTLEATGDLRGDTCHLDVVDRWGNIVAATPSGGWLQSSPTIPELGICLGTRLQMTWLEEGTASTLRPGRRPRTTLTPTLLLRDGRAIAALGSPGGDQQDQWQLLYLLRTIVGGWSPQQAIDAPAFHTTSFPGSFWPRTWEPGGLVVEDRMGDDVIRALEARGHVVTRAGDWSLGRLSTVGRDPVTGILHAAANARAMQGYAAGR
;
A
#
# COMPACT_ATOMS: atom_id res chain seq x y z
N VAL A 1 -7.61 24.94 -18.86
CA VAL A 1 -6.84 23.85 -18.25
C VAL A 1 -6.58 22.74 -19.28
N ALA A 2 -7.61 22.02 -19.80
CA ALA A 2 -7.44 20.89 -20.72
C ALA A 2 -6.61 21.21 -21.98
N GLN A 3 -6.88 22.35 -22.62
CA GLN A 3 -6.11 22.81 -23.80
C GLN A 3 -4.66 23.17 -23.46
N ALA A 4 -4.38 23.72 -22.27
CA ALA A 4 -3.02 24.02 -21.86
C ALA A 4 -2.23 22.71 -21.62
N ILE A 5 -2.85 21.71 -20.98
CA ILE A 5 -2.26 20.38 -20.80
C ILE A 5 -1.97 19.74 -22.16
N ASP A 6 -2.95 19.73 -23.08
CA ASP A 6 -2.81 19.15 -24.43
C ASP A 6 -1.62 19.77 -25.17
N ARG A 7 -1.59 21.12 -25.31
CA ARG A 7 -0.47 21.80 -25.97
C ARG A 7 0.88 21.44 -25.35
N PHE A 8 0.96 21.44 -24.02
CA PHE A 8 2.20 21.16 -23.32
C PHE A 8 2.67 19.72 -23.51
N THR A 9 1.78 18.74 -23.38
CA THR A 9 2.13 17.32 -23.50
C THR A 9 2.55 16.89 -24.90
N GLN A 10 2.15 17.66 -25.94
CA GLN A 10 2.60 17.41 -27.33
C GLN A 10 4.03 17.87 -27.59
N LEU A 11 4.60 18.70 -26.75
CA LEU A 11 5.99 19.13 -26.88
C LEU A 11 6.92 18.03 -26.34
N PRO A 12 8.10 17.83 -26.97
CA PRO A 12 9.07 16.90 -26.44
C PRO A 12 9.71 17.45 -25.16
N HIS A 13 9.79 16.60 -24.15
CA HIS A 13 10.43 16.88 -22.87
C HIS A 13 11.54 15.86 -22.61
N ARG A 14 12.63 16.30 -21.97
CA ARG A 14 13.75 15.44 -21.58
C ARG A 14 13.27 14.39 -20.58
N HIS A 15 13.51 13.14 -20.91
CA HIS A 15 13.26 11.99 -20.04
C HIS A 15 14.55 11.46 -19.41
N SER A 16 14.45 10.74 -18.28
CA SER A 16 15.58 10.13 -17.59
C SER A 16 16.37 9.11 -18.45
N SER A 17 15.77 8.57 -19.50
CA SER A 17 16.47 7.76 -20.51
C SER A 17 17.49 8.53 -21.35
N GLY A 18 17.61 9.86 -21.19
CA GLY A 18 18.46 10.72 -22.01
C GLY A 18 17.86 11.09 -23.37
N ARG A 19 16.60 10.69 -23.64
CA ARG A 19 15.87 11.04 -24.88
C ARG A 19 14.74 12.02 -24.58
N ASP A 20 14.27 12.68 -25.61
CA ASP A 20 13.12 13.55 -25.53
C ASP A 20 11.87 12.78 -25.95
N HIS A 21 10.79 12.89 -25.16
CA HIS A 21 9.52 12.24 -25.42
C HIS A 21 8.37 13.22 -25.29
N ALA A 22 7.37 13.11 -26.17
CA ALA A 22 6.09 13.79 -26.04
C ALA A 22 5.07 12.87 -25.37
N GLY A 23 4.12 13.47 -24.67
CA GLY A 23 3.01 12.74 -24.06
C GLY A 23 1.91 12.43 -25.06
N VAL A 24 0.97 11.56 -24.65
CA VAL A 24 -0.18 11.14 -25.47
C VAL A 24 -1.51 11.72 -25.00
N LEU A 25 -1.54 12.40 -23.86
CA LEU A 25 -2.74 12.97 -23.27
C LEU A 25 -3.28 14.13 -24.14
N ARG A 26 -4.59 14.13 -24.40
CA ARG A 26 -5.32 15.11 -25.20
C ARG A 26 -6.39 15.83 -24.40
N ALA A 27 -6.78 17.01 -24.86
CA ALA A 27 -7.90 17.76 -24.29
C ALA A 27 -9.20 16.94 -24.31
N THR A 28 -9.39 16.08 -25.31
CA THR A 28 -10.54 15.17 -25.42
C THR A 28 -10.58 14.12 -24.31
N ASP A 29 -9.44 13.63 -23.85
CA ASP A 29 -9.36 12.65 -22.74
C ASP A 29 -9.86 13.29 -21.45
N LEU A 30 -9.42 14.53 -21.19
CA LEU A 30 -9.86 15.30 -20.03
C LEU A 30 -11.36 15.66 -20.11
N ALA A 31 -11.86 15.98 -21.31
CA ALA A 31 -13.28 16.27 -21.53
C ALA A 31 -14.16 15.03 -21.36
N ALA A 32 -13.65 13.85 -21.69
CA ALA A 32 -14.34 12.57 -21.55
C ALA A 32 -14.32 12.04 -20.12
N PHE A 33 -13.36 12.43 -19.29
CA PHE A 33 -13.24 11.94 -17.91
C PHE A 33 -14.45 12.35 -17.06
N ARG A 34 -14.95 11.39 -16.28
CA ARG A 34 -16.00 11.62 -15.27
C ARG A 34 -15.59 10.95 -13.98
N ALA A 35 -15.71 11.68 -12.88
CA ALA A 35 -15.61 11.10 -11.55
C ALA A 35 -16.83 10.20 -11.29
N SER A 36 -16.62 9.12 -10.56
CA SER A 36 -17.66 8.15 -10.20
C SER A 36 -17.62 7.83 -8.72
N PHE A 37 -18.74 7.34 -8.21
CA PHE A 37 -18.83 6.70 -6.90
C PHE A 37 -18.71 5.19 -7.11
N GLU A 38 -17.89 4.56 -6.29
CA GLU A 38 -17.68 3.11 -6.33
C GLU A 38 -17.96 2.54 -4.93
N PRO A 39 -18.56 1.33 -4.83
CA PRO A 39 -18.74 0.69 -3.55
C PRO A 39 -17.37 0.33 -2.96
N ALA A 40 -17.25 0.47 -1.65
CA ALA A 40 -16.06 0.00 -0.94
C ALA A 40 -16.03 -1.53 -0.94
N VAL A 41 -14.82 -2.09 -1.01
CA VAL A 41 -14.58 -3.51 -0.71
C VAL A 41 -14.42 -3.63 0.80
N THR A 42 -15.12 -4.58 1.41
CA THR A 42 -15.13 -4.76 2.86
C THR A 42 -14.81 -6.18 3.28
N ALA A 43 -14.19 -6.31 4.45
CA ALA A 43 -14.05 -7.57 5.16
C ALA A 43 -14.24 -7.33 6.67
N SER A 44 -14.68 -8.36 7.40
CA SER A 44 -14.76 -8.31 8.86
C SER A 44 -13.47 -8.87 9.46
N PHE A 45 -12.98 -8.23 10.51
CA PHE A 45 -11.86 -8.71 11.32
C PHE A 45 -12.16 -8.44 12.79
N ARG A 46 -12.25 -9.51 13.60
CA ARG A 46 -12.56 -9.43 15.06
C ARG A 46 -13.76 -8.50 15.34
N GLY A 47 -14.83 -8.62 14.55
CA GLY A 47 -16.05 -7.83 14.73
C GLY A 47 -15.98 -6.37 14.24
N THR A 48 -14.86 -5.97 13.66
CA THR A 48 -14.71 -4.67 13.00
C THR A 48 -14.77 -4.84 11.49
N THR A 49 -15.61 -4.08 10.80
CA THR A 49 -15.61 -4.03 9.33
C THR A 49 -14.53 -3.07 8.85
N VAL A 50 -13.64 -3.56 8.03
CA VAL A 50 -12.58 -2.77 7.37
C VAL A 50 -13.01 -2.51 5.94
N ALA A 51 -13.11 -1.24 5.55
CA ALA A 51 -13.53 -0.81 4.22
C ALA A 51 -12.37 -0.17 3.46
N LYS A 52 -12.17 -0.62 2.22
CA LYS A 52 -11.07 -0.23 1.33
C LYS A 52 -11.56 0.16 -0.05
N THR A 53 -10.70 0.84 -0.82
CA THR A 53 -10.91 1.05 -2.26
C THR A 53 -10.89 -0.28 -3.02
N GLY A 54 -11.43 -0.27 -4.25
CA GLY A 54 -11.46 -1.44 -5.12
C GLY A 54 -10.09 -1.90 -5.63
N PRO A 55 -10.04 -2.99 -6.42
CA PRO A 55 -8.79 -3.64 -6.83
C PRO A 55 -8.00 -2.89 -7.91
N TRP A 56 -8.51 -1.76 -8.41
CA TRP A 56 -7.71 -0.77 -9.17
C TRP A 56 -6.67 -0.05 -8.27
N GLY A 57 -6.84 -0.13 -6.94
CA GLY A 57 -5.86 0.16 -5.92
C GLY A 57 -5.35 -1.13 -5.28
N GLN A 58 -4.50 -1.01 -4.28
CA GLN A 58 -4.03 -2.19 -3.53
C GLN A 58 -4.85 -2.48 -2.26
N GLY A 59 -5.90 -1.71 -1.97
CA GLY A 59 -6.69 -1.84 -0.74
C GLY A 59 -7.09 -3.26 -0.34
N PRO A 60 -7.56 -4.12 -1.25
CA PRO A 60 -7.91 -5.49 -0.91
C PRO A 60 -6.73 -6.36 -0.42
N VAL A 61 -5.46 -5.93 -0.54
CA VAL A 61 -4.30 -6.62 0.08
C VAL A 61 -4.46 -6.68 1.61
N LEU A 62 -4.82 -5.55 2.21
CA LEU A 62 -5.05 -5.49 3.66
C LEU A 62 -6.16 -6.45 4.09
N LEU A 63 -7.26 -6.47 3.34
CA LEU A 63 -8.40 -7.35 3.63
C LEU A 63 -8.03 -8.83 3.50
N ALA A 64 -7.28 -9.19 2.45
CA ALA A 64 -6.81 -10.56 2.25
C ALA A 64 -5.82 -10.99 3.36
N ALA A 65 -4.91 -10.12 3.76
CA ALA A 65 -4.00 -10.39 4.88
C ALA A 65 -4.77 -10.58 6.20
N LEU A 66 -5.75 -9.72 6.48
CA LEU A 66 -6.62 -9.87 7.65
C LEU A 66 -7.41 -11.19 7.61
N ALA A 67 -7.96 -11.60 6.46
CA ALA A 67 -8.66 -12.88 6.32
C ALA A 67 -7.75 -14.09 6.58
N ILE A 68 -6.48 -14.03 6.14
CA ILE A 68 -5.49 -15.06 6.42
C ILE A 68 -5.21 -15.14 7.93
N LEU A 69 -5.15 -14.00 8.62
CA LEU A 69 -4.80 -13.89 10.04
C LEU A 69 -5.99 -14.13 10.99
N GLU A 70 -7.23 -13.92 10.53
CA GLU A 70 -8.45 -13.91 11.36
C GLU A 70 -8.57 -15.09 12.37
N PRO A 71 -8.34 -16.37 11.99
CA PRO A 71 -8.57 -17.49 12.90
C PRO A 71 -7.36 -17.82 13.80
N LEU A 72 -6.28 -17.02 13.75
CA LEU A 72 -5.09 -17.28 14.56
C LEU A 72 -5.29 -16.78 15.99
N ASP A 73 -4.56 -17.41 16.92
CA ASP A 73 -4.47 -16.95 18.29
C ASP A 73 -3.86 -15.54 18.39
N ASP A 74 -4.35 -14.74 19.32
CA ASP A 74 -3.92 -13.35 19.48
C ASP A 74 -2.41 -13.20 19.73
N ALA A 75 -1.78 -14.19 20.39
CA ALA A 75 -0.33 -14.21 20.59
C ALA A 75 0.47 -14.27 19.28
N LEU A 76 -0.09 -14.85 18.21
CA LEU A 76 0.51 -14.89 16.88
C LEU A 76 0.19 -13.64 16.04
N LEU A 77 -0.61 -12.73 16.58
CA LEU A 77 -1.01 -11.48 15.92
C LEU A 77 -0.30 -10.25 16.50
N ASP A 78 0.55 -10.42 17.52
CA ASP A 78 1.35 -9.31 18.07
C ASP A 78 2.59 -9.07 17.19
N PRO A 79 2.59 -7.98 16.38
CA PRO A 79 3.69 -7.68 15.48
C PRO A 79 4.98 -7.22 16.20
N SER A 80 4.96 -7.11 17.53
CA SER A 80 6.13 -6.77 18.33
C SER A 80 6.96 -8.00 18.72
N THR A 81 6.43 -9.20 18.51
CA THR A 81 7.12 -10.47 18.75
C THR A 81 7.70 -11.05 17.46
N ALA A 82 8.70 -11.93 17.57
CA ALA A 82 9.28 -12.60 16.41
C ALA A 82 8.26 -13.54 15.71
N ASP A 83 7.40 -14.19 16.49
CA ASP A 83 6.36 -15.08 15.95
C ASP A 83 5.28 -14.28 15.21
N GLY A 84 4.77 -13.24 15.84
CA GLY A 84 3.75 -12.39 15.25
C GLY A 84 4.28 -11.62 14.02
N ALA A 85 5.49 -11.04 14.09
CA ALA A 85 6.10 -10.35 12.96
C ALA A 85 6.32 -11.29 11.77
N HIS A 86 6.78 -12.53 12.01
CA HIS A 86 6.91 -13.55 10.97
C HIS A 86 5.56 -13.91 10.35
N MET A 87 4.54 -14.18 11.17
CA MET A 87 3.21 -14.54 10.70
C MET A 87 2.59 -13.42 9.84
N VAL A 88 2.69 -12.17 10.31
CA VAL A 88 2.21 -10.98 9.58
C VAL A 88 2.97 -10.80 8.26
N ALA A 89 4.30 -10.92 8.26
CA ALA A 89 5.11 -10.80 7.05
C ALA A 89 4.75 -11.88 6.00
N GLU A 90 4.57 -13.13 6.42
CA GLU A 90 4.17 -14.22 5.51
C GLU A 90 2.75 -14.02 4.97
N ALA A 91 1.79 -13.58 5.79
CA ALA A 91 0.44 -13.26 5.33
C ALA A 91 0.45 -12.11 4.29
N LEU A 92 1.24 -11.07 4.53
CA LEU A 92 1.42 -9.97 3.59
C LEU A 92 2.04 -10.42 2.26
N LYS A 93 3.08 -11.27 2.30
CA LYS A 93 3.69 -11.85 1.08
C LYS A 93 2.66 -12.59 0.22
N LEU A 94 1.79 -13.37 0.84
CA LEU A 94 0.74 -14.09 0.14
C LEU A 94 -0.29 -13.14 -0.47
N ALA A 95 -0.78 -12.17 0.29
CA ALA A 95 -1.75 -11.17 -0.20
C ALA A 95 -1.17 -10.28 -1.32
N LEU A 96 0.12 -9.89 -1.21
CA LEU A 96 0.82 -9.12 -2.23
C LEU A 96 1.09 -9.95 -3.49
N ALA A 97 1.35 -11.25 -3.37
CA ALA A 97 1.45 -12.14 -4.52
C ALA A 97 0.11 -12.23 -5.29
N ASP A 98 -1.01 -12.30 -4.56
CA ASP A 98 -2.35 -12.28 -5.17
C ASP A 98 -2.65 -10.93 -5.82
N ARG A 99 -2.17 -9.81 -5.23
CA ARG A 99 -2.25 -8.48 -5.86
C ARG A 99 -1.60 -8.47 -7.23
N GLU A 100 -0.40 -9.01 -7.35
CA GLU A 100 0.33 -9.02 -8.64
C GLU A 100 -0.40 -9.84 -9.70
N ALA A 101 -1.02 -10.94 -9.31
CA ALA A 101 -1.70 -11.84 -10.22
C ALA A 101 -3.09 -11.36 -10.66
N TRP A 102 -3.83 -10.66 -9.76
CA TRP A 102 -5.26 -10.46 -9.92
C TRP A 102 -5.73 -9.01 -9.93
N PHE A 103 -5.00 -8.06 -9.30
CA PHE A 103 -5.51 -6.71 -9.10
C PHE A 103 -5.21 -5.78 -10.27
N GLY A 104 -6.24 -5.08 -10.71
CA GLY A 104 -6.18 -4.11 -11.79
C GLY A 104 -7.54 -3.46 -12.03
N ASP A 105 -7.61 -2.53 -12.98
CA ASP A 105 -8.83 -1.82 -13.34
C ASP A 105 -9.53 -2.53 -14.51
N GLY A 106 -10.76 -2.98 -14.30
CA GLY A 106 -11.64 -3.45 -15.35
C GLY A 106 -11.47 -4.89 -15.81
N GLY A 107 -10.83 -5.74 -15.02
CA GLY A 107 -10.91 -7.18 -15.12
C GLY A 107 -11.96 -7.75 -14.15
N ALA A 108 -12.40 -8.98 -14.38
CA ALA A 108 -13.13 -9.74 -13.36
C ALA A 108 -12.13 -10.17 -12.27
N VAL A 109 -11.84 -9.26 -11.33
CA VAL A 109 -11.00 -9.61 -10.17
C VAL A 109 -11.81 -10.52 -9.26
N PRO A 110 -11.34 -11.72 -8.93
CA PRO A 110 -12.09 -12.69 -8.14
C PRO A 110 -12.08 -12.37 -6.64
N LEU A 111 -12.54 -11.15 -6.28
CA LEU A 111 -12.48 -10.65 -4.90
C LEU A 111 -13.29 -11.50 -3.93
N GLU A 112 -14.46 -12.00 -4.33
CA GLU A 112 -15.28 -12.89 -3.50
C GLU A 112 -14.49 -14.15 -3.12
N THR A 113 -13.75 -14.71 -4.07
CA THR A 113 -12.88 -15.87 -3.79
C THR A 113 -11.72 -15.47 -2.90
N ILE A 114 -10.98 -14.42 -3.25
CA ILE A 114 -9.77 -13.98 -2.52
C ILE A 114 -10.08 -13.65 -1.05
N LEU A 115 -11.26 -13.11 -0.78
CA LEU A 115 -11.69 -12.73 0.57
C LEU A 115 -12.51 -13.83 1.27
N SER A 116 -12.71 -15.00 0.65
CA SER A 116 -13.44 -16.10 1.27
C SER A 116 -12.59 -16.79 2.35
N ALA A 117 -13.28 -17.37 3.34
CA ALA A 117 -12.63 -18.10 4.42
C ALA A 117 -11.84 -19.33 3.93
N ASP A 118 -12.38 -20.06 2.94
CA ASP A 118 -11.73 -21.24 2.37
C ASP A 118 -10.45 -20.88 1.63
N TYR A 119 -10.49 -19.81 0.84
CA TYR A 119 -9.29 -19.33 0.16
C TYR A 119 -8.26 -18.85 1.17
N ALA A 120 -8.64 -18.03 2.15
CA ALA A 120 -7.76 -17.59 3.22
C ALA A 120 -7.14 -18.77 4.00
N ALA A 121 -7.91 -19.84 4.26
CA ALA A 121 -7.40 -21.06 4.87
C ALA A 121 -6.35 -21.75 3.99
N SER A 122 -6.59 -21.85 2.68
CA SER A 122 -5.63 -22.42 1.74
C SER A 122 -4.32 -21.61 1.68
N ARG A 123 -4.43 -20.27 1.76
CA ARG A 123 -3.27 -19.39 1.78
C ARG A 123 -2.49 -19.52 3.09
N ARG A 124 -3.21 -19.52 4.23
CA ARG A 124 -2.60 -19.69 5.55
C ARG A 124 -1.84 -21.02 5.69
N ALA A 125 -2.33 -22.10 5.10
CA ALA A 125 -1.65 -23.41 5.09
C ALA A 125 -0.26 -23.39 4.43
N LEU A 126 0.07 -22.34 3.64
CA LEU A 126 1.39 -22.16 3.05
C LEU A 126 2.38 -21.47 4.01
N ILE A 127 1.93 -20.95 5.13
CA ILE A 127 2.81 -20.32 6.13
C ILE A 127 3.46 -21.42 6.96
N SER A 128 4.78 -21.43 6.98
CA SER A 128 5.58 -22.37 7.77
C SER A 128 6.38 -21.61 8.84
N THR A 129 7.17 -22.30 9.62
CA THR A 129 8.11 -21.69 10.59
C THR A 129 9.29 -20.98 9.91
N ARG A 130 9.47 -21.16 8.62
CA ARG A 130 10.53 -20.55 7.80
C ARG A 130 9.96 -19.51 6.86
N ALA A 131 10.70 -18.42 6.67
CA ALA A 131 10.35 -17.41 5.68
C ALA A 131 10.41 -17.98 4.26
N SER A 132 9.40 -17.67 3.46
CA SER A 132 9.43 -18.00 2.02
C SER A 132 10.12 -16.91 1.23
N ALA A 133 10.95 -17.32 0.29
CA ALA A 133 11.55 -16.43 -0.72
C ALA A 133 10.80 -16.48 -2.06
N GLU A 134 9.69 -17.20 -2.15
CA GLU A 134 8.92 -17.39 -3.39
C GLU A 134 7.76 -16.40 -3.50
N LEU A 135 7.48 -15.97 -4.71
CA LEU A 135 6.22 -15.29 -5.04
C LEU A 135 5.15 -16.34 -5.33
N ARG A 136 4.18 -16.49 -4.43
CA ARG A 136 3.20 -17.59 -4.41
C ARG A 136 1.76 -17.08 -4.59
N PRO A 137 1.35 -16.60 -5.79
CA PRO A 137 -0.06 -16.24 -6.00
C PRO A 137 -0.96 -17.46 -5.95
N GLY A 138 -2.17 -17.29 -5.46
CA GLY A 138 -3.16 -18.36 -5.42
C GLY A 138 -4.02 -18.39 -6.69
N ALA A 139 -4.63 -19.54 -6.95
CA ALA A 139 -5.49 -19.77 -8.12
C ALA A 139 -6.94 -19.32 -7.85
N ALA A 140 -7.15 -18.04 -7.55
CA ALA A 140 -8.47 -17.51 -7.17
C ALA A 140 -9.48 -17.49 -8.31
N GLY A 141 -9.05 -17.33 -9.55
CA GLY A 141 -9.90 -17.25 -10.74
C GLY A 141 -9.37 -18.05 -11.92
N GLY A 142 -8.47 -19.01 -11.67
CA GLY A 142 -7.77 -19.77 -12.69
C GLY A 142 -6.26 -19.74 -12.49
N ALA A 143 -5.49 -19.96 -13.55
CA ALA A 143 -4.04 -19.85 -13.49
C ALA A 143 -3.61 -18.37 -13.34
N PRO A 144 -2.82 -18.01 -12.32
CA PRO A 144 -2.38 -16.64 -12.14
C PRO A 144 -1.41 -16.23 -13.27
N ALA A 145 -1.61 -15.04 -13.84
CA ALA A 145 -0.69 -14.45 -14.81
C ALA A 145 0.22 -13.45 -14.10
N LEU A 146 1.51 -13.74 -14.09
CA LEU A 146 2.53 -12.87 -13.50
C LEU A 146 3.39 -12.22 -14.60
N PRO A 147 3.79 -10.97 -14.41
CA PRO A 147 4.81 -10.37 -15.26
C PRO A 147 6.18 -11.01 -15.00
N ARG A 148 7.14 -10.76 -15.89
CA ARG A 148 8.52 -11.20 -15.68
C ARG A 148 9.11 -10.55 -14.43
N LEU A 149 9.43 -11.37 -13.45
CA LEU A 149 10.09 -10.92 -12.23
C LEU A 149 11.53 -10.50 -12.48
N ARG A 150 11.99 -9.49 -11.78
CA ARG A 150 13.35 -8.94 -11.86
C ARG A 150 13.84 -8.62 -10.45
N THR A 151 15.06 -9.07 -10.15
CA THR A 151 15.72 -8.70 -8.88
C THR A 151 16.52 -7.41 -9.03
N ALA A 152 16.87 -6.77 -7.92
CA ALA A 152 17.71 -5.57 -7.94
C ALA A 152 19.08 -5.83 -8.62
N ALA A 153 19.63 -7.03 -8.45
CA ALA A 153 20.91 -7.43 -9.07
C ALA A 153 20.86 -7.44 -10.61
N GLU A 154 19.71 -7.75 -11.21
CA GLU A 154 19.52 -7.73 -12.66
C GLU A 154 19.41 -6.30 -13.23
N PHE A 155 19.22 -5.31 -12.35
CA PHE A 155 19.10 -3.90 -12.72
C PHE A 155 20.37 -3.08 -12.47
N SER A 156 21.42 -3.65 -11.89
CA SER A 156 22.64 -2.95 -11.48
C SER A 156 23.47 -2.33 -12.61
N SER A 157 23.04 -2.43 -13.85
CA SER A 157 23.73 -1.80 -14.99
C SER A 157 23.16 -0.41 -15.33
N GLY A 158 23.41 0.57 -14.48
CA GLY A 158 23.51 1.97 -14.90
C GLY A 158 22.25 2.79 -15.11
N VAL A 159 21.06 2.31 -14.75
CA VAL A 159 19.87 3.16 -14.72
C VAL A 159 19.65 3.62 -13.28
N THR A 160 20.19 4.77 -12.95
CA THR A 160 19.87 5.48 -11.71
C THR A 160 18.37 5.80 -11.73
N GLY A 161 17.67 5.03 -11.01
CA GLY A 161 16.36 5.02 -10.54
C GLY A 161 15.41 6.14 -10.86
N VAL A 162 14.36 5.71 -11.46
CA VAL A 162 13.07 6.40 -11.40
C VAL A 162 12.05 5.44 -10.81
N GLY A 163 12.42 4.81 -9.70
CA GLY A 163 11.45 4.10 -8.87
C GLY A 163 10.70 5.09 -7.99
N GLU A 164 9.63 4.69 -7.34
CA GLU A 164 9.21 5.42 -6.17
C GLU A 164 10.10 5.02 -5.00
N PRO A 165 10.95 5.87 -4.56
CA PRO A 165 11.52 5.74 -3.27
C PRO A 165 10.65 6.53 -2.29
N THR A 166 9.68 5.89 -1.74
CA THR A 166 9.06 6.44 -0.54
C THR A 166 10.05 6.42 0.61
N LEU A 167 11.01 5.50 0.56
CA LEU A 167 12.14 5.38 1.47
C LEU A 167 13.35 4.86 0.69
N GLU A 168 14.41 5.63 0.64
CA GLU A 168 15.74 5.06 0.40
C GLU A 168 16.17 4.21 1.61
N ALA A 169 17.14 3.31 1.43
CA ALA A 169 17.75 2.57 2.53
C ALA A 169 18.32 3.48 3.64
N THR A 170 18.52 4.75 3.33
CA THR A 170 18.95 5.82 4.25
C THR A 170 17.80 6.46 5.05
N GLY A 171 16.53 6.08 4.80
CA GLY A 171 15.37 6.69 5.45
C GLY A 171 14.91 8.02 4.82
N ASP A 172 15.55 8.51 3.79
CA ASP A 172 15.19 9.76 3.12
C ASP A 172 13.87 9.65 2.35
N LEU A 173 13.04 10.68 2.52
CA LEU A 173 11.73 10.81 1.93
C LEU A 173 11.79 11.38 0.52
N ARG A 174 11.25 10.66 -0.45
CA ARG A 174 11.15 11.15 -1.82
C ARG A 174 9.77 11.00 -2.46
N GLY A 175 8.73 10.62 -1.73
CA GLY A 175 7.36 10.52 -2.25
C GLY A 175 6.60 11.84 -2.15
N ASP A 176 5.61 12.04 -3.02
CA ASP A 176 4.67 13.16 -3.00
C ASP A 176 3.32 12.78 -2.37
N THR A 177 3.16 11.53 -1.95
CA THR A 177 1.93 11.04 -1.32
C THR A 177 1.75 11.69 0.05
N CYS A 178 0.56 12.25 0.29
CA CYS A 178 0.12 12.60 1.62
C CYS A 178 -1.14 11.80 1.99
N HIS A 179 -1.46 11.79 3.28
CA HIS A 179 -2.68 11.20 3.79
C HIS A 179 -3.34 12.18 4.74
N LEU A 180 -4.66 12.25 4.70
CA LEU A 180 -5.46 13.08 5.61
C LEU A 180 -6.72 12.33 6.02
N ASP A 181 -7.04 12.44 7.28
CA ASP A 181 -8.27 11.94 7.89
C ASP A 181 -9.01 13.07 8.55
N VAL A 182 -10.32 13.10 8.43
CA VAL A 182 -11.19 14.10 9.07
C VAL A 182 -12.39 13.42 9.68
N VAL A 183 -12.73 13.80 10.91
CA VAL A 183 -14.00 13.47 11.54
C VAL A 183 -14.65 14.74 12.05
N ASP A 184 -15.93 14.94 11.76
CA ASP A 184 -16.69 16.09 12.24
C ASP A 184 -17.55 15.76 13.46
N ARG A 185 -18.15 16.80 14.05
CA ARG A 185 -19.02 16.67 15.24
C ARG A 185 -20.27 15.82 15.00
N TRP A 186 -20.70 15.65 13.76
CA TRP A 186 -21.87 14.86 13.41
C TRP A 186 -21.53 13.38 13.13
N GLY A 187 -20.25 13.05 13.08
CA GLY A 187 -19.76 11.69 12.83
C GLY A 187 -19.53 11.37 11.34
N ASN A 188 -19.49 12.38 10.47
CA ASN A 188 -18.98 12.17 9.12
C ASN A 188 -17.48 11.94 9.18
N ILE A 189 -17.00 10.90 8.50
CA ILE A 189 -15.61 10.50 8.52
C ILE A 189 -15.09 10.38 7.08
N VAL A 190 -13.92 10.95 6.81
CA VAL A 190 -13.24 10.91 5.52
C VAL A 190 -11.81 10.42 5.71
N ALA A 191 -11.37 9.51 4.87
CA ALA A 191 -9.98 9.12 4.67
C ALA A 191 -9.57 9.44 3.24
N ALA A 192 -8.53 10.20 3.03
CA ALA A 192 -8.07 10.56 1.69
C ALA A 192 -6.55 10.41 1.56
N THR A 193 -6.11 9.78 0.47
CA THR A 193 -4.69 9.57 0.16
C THR A 193 -4.39 10.12 -1.23
N PRO A 194 -4.25 11.44 -1.39
CA PRO A 194 -3.91 12.05 -2.67
C PRO A 194 -2.42 11.88 -3.00
N SER A 195 -2.13 11.66 -4.30
CA SER A 195 -0.76 11.62 -4.82
C SER A 195 -0.77 11.67 -6.34
N GLY A 196 0.18 12.38 -6.91
CA GLY A 196 0.47 12.36 -8.35
C GLY A 196 1.43 11.25 -8.76
N GLY A 197 1.95 10.48 -7.82
CA GLY A 197 2.99 9.48 -8.02
C GLY A 197 4.36 10.07 -7.76
N TRP A 198 5.02 10.57 -8.76
CA TRP A 198 6.36 11.14 -8.67
C TRP A 198 6.37 12.51 -9.36
N LEU A 199 5.75 13.50 -8.75
CA LEU A 199 5.54 14.82 -9.38
C LEU A 199 6.84 15.49 -9.80
N GLN A 200 7.90 15.37 -9.02
CA GLN A 200 9.20 15.96 -9.33
C GLN A 200 9.90 15.35 -10.55
N SER A 201 9.45 14.20 -11.05
CA SER A 201 9.91 13.62 -12.32
C SER A 201 9.04 14.01 -13.52
N SER A 202 8.02 14.82 -13.31
CA SER A 202 7.14 15.35 -14.36
C SER A 202 7.40 16.83 -14.56
N PRO A 203 7.54 17.32 -15.81
CA PRO A 203 7.79 18.73 -16.04
C PRO A 203 6.59 19.57 -15.61
N THR A 204 6.86 20.76 -15.07
CA THR A 204 5.83 21.72 -14.71
C THR A 204 5.23 22.35 -15.97
N ILE A 205 3.91 22.43 -16.03
CA ILE A 205 3.18 23.17 -17.07
C ILE A 205 3.19 24.66 -16.68
N PRO A 206 3.96 25.53 -17.35
CA PRO A 206 4.17 26.90 -16.88
C PRO A 206 2.88 27.71 -16.79
N GLU A 207 1.97 27.51 -17.77
CA GLU A 207 0.67 28.20 -17.84
C GLU A 207 -0.25 27.88 -16.65
N LEU A 208 -0.07 26.73 -16.01
CA LEU A 208 -0.94 26.25 -14.93
C LEU A 208 -0.24 26.19 -13.56
N GLY A 209 1.09 26.21 -13.54
CA GLY A 209 1.87 26.05 -12.31
C GLY A 209 1.74 24.65 -11.66
N ILE A 210 1.39 23.61 -12.44
CA ILE A 210 1.20 22.25 -11.96
C ILE A 210 2.05 21.23 -12.73
N CYS A 211 2.37 20.12 -12.09
CA CYS A 211 2.91 18.93 -12.73
C CYS A 211 1.79 17.91 -12.97
N LEU A 212 1.95 17.07 -13.99
CA LEU A 212 1.05 15.94 -14.22
C LEU A 212 1.50 14.73 -13.41
N GLY A 213 0.54 13.86 -13.05
CA GLY A 213 0.83 12.63 -12.35
C GLY A 213 1.59 11.63 -13.23
N THR A 214 2.45 10.83 -12.58
CA THR A 214 3.29 9.80 -13.25
C THR A 214 2.76 8.38 -13.05
N ARG A 215 1.50 8.22 -12.66
CA ARG A 215 0.91 6.92 -12.28
C ARG A 215 0.89 5.87 -13.40
N LEU A 216 0.96 6.27 -14.67
CA LEU A 216 1.07 5.28 -15.77
C LEU A 216 2.30 4.39 -15.68
N GLN A 217 3.38 4.82 -15.01
CA GLN A 217 4.53 3.95 -14.75
C GLN A 217 4.19 2.69 -13.95
N MET A 218 3.03 2.65 -13.28
CA MET A 218 2.56 1.51 -12.48
C MET A 218 1.87 0.42 -13.32
N THR A 219 1.63 0.66 -14.60
CA THR A 219 1.10 -0.36 -15.51
C THR A 219 2.20 -1.29 -16.03
N TRP A 220 1.86 -2.56 -16.25
CA TRP A 220 2.73 -3.48 -16.97
C TRP A 220 2.59 -3.31 -18.48
N LEU A 221 3.67 -3.55 -19.23
CA LEU A 221 3.63 -3.60 -20.68
C LEU A 221 3.45 -5.04 -21.21
N GLU A 222 3.70 -6.04 -20.35
CA GLU A 222 3.44 -7.43 -20.67
C GLU A 222 1.93 -7.67 -20.80
N GLU A 223 1.54 -8.26 -21.91
CA GLU A 223 0.14 -8.63 -22.15
C GLU A 223 -0.31 -9.78 -21.24
N GLY A 224 -1.59 -9.78 -20.92
CA GLY A 224 -2.20 -10.81 -20.10
C GLY A 224 -2.09 -10.64 -18.60
N THR A 225 -1.31 -9.67 -18.10
CA THR A 225 -1.28 -9.38 -16.66
C THR A 225 -2.49 -8.54 -16.24
N ALA A 226 -2.88 -8.63 -14.97
CA ALA A 226 -4.06 -7.95 -14.43
C ALA A 226 -3.99 -6.41 -14.55
N SER A 227 -2.78 -5.82 -14.50
CA SER A 227 -2.55 -4.39 -14.60
C SER A 227 -1.80 -3.97 -15.87
N THR A 228 -1.97 -4.73 -16.97
CA THR A 228 -1.45 -4.36 -18.29
C THR A 228 -2.00 -3.00 -18.74
N LEU A 229 -1.14 -2.18 -19.34
CA LEU A 229 -1.53 -0.89 -19.93
C LEU A 229 -2.61 -1.07 -20.99
N ARG A 230 -3.75 -0.41 -20.79
CA ARG A 230 -4.88 -0.43 -21.75
C ARG A 230 -5.56 0.95 -21.77
N PRO A 231 -6.00 1.42 -22.96
CA PRO A 231 -6.77 2.66 -23.06
C PRO A 231 -8.03 2.63 -22.17
N GLY A 232 -8.32 3.76 -21.53
CA GLY A 232 -9.48 3.92 -20.67
C GLY A 232 -9.44 3.17 -19.34
N ARG A 233 -8.29 2.60 -18.95
CA ARG A 233 -8.08 1.92 -17.68
C ARG A 233 -7.16 2.72 -16.75
N ARG A 234 -7.50 2.72 -15.46
CA ARG A 234 -6.65 3.29 -14.43
C ARG A 234 -5.42 2.39 -14.21
N PRO A 235 -4.24 2.94 -13.97
CA PRO A 235 -3.15 2.16 -13.42
C PRO A 235 -3.55 1.63 -12.04
N ARG A 236 -3.09 0.42 -11.69
CA ARG A 236 -3.24 -0.09 -10.32
C ARG A 236 -2.40 0.79 -9.39
N THR A 237 -3.06 1.58 -8.54
CA THR A 237 -2.38 2.49 -7.62
C THR A 237 -2.09 1.84 -6.27
N THR A 238 -1.16 2.44 -5.52
CA THR A 238 -0.88 2.08 -4.12
C THR A 238 -1.70 2.90 -3.13
N LEU A 239 -2.57 3.80 -3.61
CA LEU A 239 -3.38 4.68 -2.77
C LEU A 239 -4.49 3.88 -2.09
N THR A 240 -4.47 3.85 -0.77
CA THR A 240 -5.27 2.90 0.00
C THR A 240 -5.77 3.47 1.33
N PRO A 241 -6.65 4.51 1.29
CA PRO A 241 -7.34 4.98 2.49
C PRO A 241 -8.22 3.88 3.08
N THR A 242 -8.43 3.92 4.40
CA THR A 242 -9.19 2.93 5.15
C THR A 242 -10.26 3.58 6.01
N LEU A 243 -11.44 3.00 6.03
CA LEU A 243 -12.47 3.27 7.03
C LEU A 243 -12.73 2.03 7.87
N LEU A 244 -12.94 2.24 9.18
CA LEU A 244 -13.38 1.21 10.10
C LEU A 244 -14.84 1.45 10.45
N LEU A 245 -15.64 0.38 10.45
CA LEU A 245 -17.03 0.45 10.79
C LEU A 245 -17.36 -0.57 11.90
N ARG A 246 -18.31 -0.23 12.75
CA ARG A 246 -18.93 -1.13 13.71
C ARG A 246 -20.44 -0.95 13.62
N ASP A 247 -21.16 -2.06 13.51
CA ASP A 247 -22.63 -2.05 13.35
C ASP A 247 -23.10 -1.13 12.21
N GLY A 248 -22.37 -1.15 11.08
CA GLY A 248 -22.67 -0.33 9.90
C GLY A 248 -22.35 1.17 10.02
N ARG A 249 -21.78 1.62 11.15
CA ARG A 249 -21.41 3.02 11.37
C ARG A 249 -19.89 3.19 11.32
N ALA A 250 -19.43 4.20 10.60
CA ALA A 250 -18.01 4.55 10.57
C ALA A 250 -17.57 5.02 11.97
N ILE A 251 -16.47 4.45 12.47
CA ILE A 251 -15.89 4.74 13.78
C ILE A 251 -14.50 5.34 13.70
N ALA A 252 -13.77 5.06 12.60
CA ALA A 252 -12.43 5.62 12.39
C ALA A 252 -12.07 5.69 10.90
N ALA A 253 -11.15 6.58 10.58
CA ALA A 253 -10.41 6.65 9.33
C ALA A 253 -8.93 6.53 9.61
N LEU A 254 -8.18 5.92 8.70
CA LEU A 254 -6.73 5.82 8.82
C LEU A 254 -6.06 5.61 7.46
N GLY A 255 -4.78 5.92 7.42
CA GLY A 255 -3.93 5.64 6.28
C GLY A 255 -2.53 6.21 6.44
N SER A 256 -1.76 6.12 5.38
CA SER A 256 -0.38 6.62 5.36
C SER A 256 0.06 6.96 3.94
N PRO A 257 1.02 7.84 3.73
CA PRO A 257 1.89 7.77 2.56
C PRO A 257 2.71 6.49 2.61
N GLY A 258 3.41 6.14 1.52
CA GLY A 258 4.36 5.04 1.58
C GLY A 258 4.26 4.01 0.45
N GLY A 259 3.61 4.30 -0.65
CA GLY A 259 3.55 3.38 -1.78
C GLY A 259 3.07 1.99 -1.39
N ASP A 260 3.84 0.97 -1.70
CA ASP A 260 3.53 -0.44 -1.40
C ASP A 260 3.50 -0.76 0.10
N GLN A 261 4.04 0.10 0.95
CA GLN A 261 4.07 -0.11 2.40
C GLN A 261 2.78 0.31 3.10
N GLN A 262 1.91 1.09 2.45
CA GLN A 262 0.71 1.66 3.06
C GLN A 262 -0.17 0.61 3.75
N ASP A 263 -0.57 -0.45 3.05
CA ASP A 263 -1.41 -1.51 3.64
C ASP A 263 -0.66 -2.33 4.69
N GLN A 264 0.64 -2.48 4.55
CA GLN A 264 1.48 -3.22 5.49
C GLN A 264 1.52 -2.52 6.85
N TRP A 265 1.77 -1.20 6.87
CA TRP A 265 1.78 -0.43 8.12
C TRP A 265 0.39 -0.29 8.73
N GLN A 266 -0.65 -0.16 7.91
CA GLN A 266 -2.03 -0.16 8.37
C GLN A 266 -2.40 -1.50 9.04
N LEU A 267 -1.91 -2.63 8.52
CA LEU A 267 -2.11 -3.94 9.15
C LEU A 267 -1.51 -3.99 10.57
N LEU A 268 -0.28 -3.51 10.76
CA LEU A 268 0.34 -3.46 12.08
C LEU A 268 -0.49 -2.64 13.07
N TYR A 269 -0.99 -1.49 12.62
CA TYR A 269 -1.86 -0.62 13.41
C TYR A 269 -3.15 -1.34 13.81
N LEU A 270 -3.83 -1.99 12.86
CA LEU A 270 -5.08 -2.70 13.13
C LEU A 270 -4.90 -3.85 14.13
N LEU A 271 -3.83 -4.62 13.99
CA LEU A 271 -3.53 -5.70 14.93
C LEU A 271 -3.30 -5.17 16.34
N ARG A 272 -2.53 -4.10 16.50
CA ARG A 272 -2.27 -3.48 17.80
C ARG A 272 -3.52 -2.89 18.44
N THR A 273 -4.36 -2.23 17.65
CA THR A 273 -5.57 -1.57 18.19
C THR A 273 -6.74 -2.51 18.38
N ILE A 274 -6.99 -3.43 17.44
CA ILE A 274 -8.16 -4.32 17.48
C ILE A 274 -7.87 -5.54 18.39
N VAL A 275 -6.70 -6.15 18.24
CA VAL A 275 -6.33 -7.36 19.01
C VAL A 275 -5.63 -6.96 20.31
N GLY A 276 -4.61 -6.11 20.22
CA GLY A 276 -3.80 -5.69 21.36
C GLY A 276 -4.48 -4.69 22.29
N GLY A 277 -5.58 -4.05 21.86
CA GLY A 277 -6.28 -3.02 22.65
C GLY A 277 -5.47 -1.74 22.91
N TRP A 278 -4.45 -1.48 22.09
CA TRP A 278 -3.60 -0.30 22.24
C TRP A 278 -4.35 0.98 21.85
N SER A 279 -4.00 2.09 22.48
CA SER A 279 -4.47 3.39 22.00
C SER A 279 -3.91 3.69 20.60
N PRO A 280 -4.60 4.50 19.79
CA PRO A 280 -4.15 4.86 18.44
C PRO A 280 -2.71 5.39 18.41
N GLN A 281 -2.34 6.27 19.35
CA GLN A 281 -1.00 6.85 19.37
C GLN A 281 0.07 5.80 19.76
N GLN A 282 -0.21 4.93 20.74
CA GLN A 282 0.71 3.83 21.07
C GLN A 282 0.96 2.90 19.88
N ALA A 283 -0.10 2.56 19.16
CA ALA A 283 -0.01 1.70 17.97
C ALA A 283 0.79 2.33 16.82
N ILE A 284 0.67 3.66 16.64
CA ILE A 284 1.42 4.44 15.65
C ILE A 284 2.89 4.57 16.05
N ASP A 285 3.19 4.82 17.33
CA ASP A 285 4.54 5.04 17.82
C ASP A 285 5.36 3.76 17.94
N ALA A 286 4.70 2.61 17.96
CA ALA A 286 5.37 1.31 18.06
C ALA A 286 6.29 1.04 16.85
N PRO A 287 7.34 0.23 17.01
CA PRO A 287 8.24 -0.14 15.92
C PRO A 287 7.49 -0.74 14.73
N ALA A 288 7.88 -0.35 13.52
CA ALA A 288 7.25 -0.82 12.30
C ALA A 288 8.20 -1.68 11.46
N PHE A 289 7.61 -2.49 10.59
CA PHE A 289 8.31 -3.23 9.56
C PHE A 289 7.45 -3.35 8.30
N HIS A 290 8.05 -3.78 7.21
CA HIS A 290 7.34 -4.18 5.99
C HIS A 290 8.17 -5.18 5.19
N THR A 291 7.52 -6.03 4.39
CA THR A 291 8.22 -6.91 3.44
C THR A 291 8.46 -6.21 2.11
N THR A 292 9.57 -6.56 1.45
CA THR A 292 9.91 -6.21 0.06
C THR A 292 9.89 -7.45 -0.85
N SER A 293 9.40 -8.59 -0.34
CA SER A 293 9.37 -9.88 -1.05
C SER A 293 8.21 -9.97 -2.05
N PHE A 294 8.08 -8.97 -2.91
CA PHE A 294 7.12 -8.89 -4.02
C PHE A 294 7.62 -7.87 -5.05
N PRO A 295 7.16 -7.91 -6.32
CA PRO A 295 7.48 -6.87 -7.30
C PRO A 295 6.95 -5.51 -6.87
N GLY A 296 7.81 -4.50 -6.78
CA GLY A 296 7.41 -3.14 -6.48
C GLY A 296 6.43 -2.58 -7.50
N SER A 297 5.51 -1.72 -7.08
CA SER A 297 4.51 -1.11 -7.98
C SER A 297 5.10 -0.08 -8.94
N PHE A 298 6.29 0.42 -8.66
CA PHE A 298 6.96 1.46 -9.44
C PHE A 298 8.15 0.92 -10.22
N TRP A 299 8.42 1.51 -11.39
CA TRP A 299 9.61 1.15 -12.16
C TRP A 299 10.89 1.35 -11.32
N PRO A 300 11.85 0.42 -11.32
CA PRO A 300 11.99 -0.77 -12.16
C PRO A 300 11.26 -2.03 -11.70
N ARG A 301 10.43 -2.00 -10.68
CA ARG A 301 9.62 -3.11 -10.13
C ARG A 301 10.45 -4.32 -9.74
N THR A 302 11.60 -4.07 -9.15
CA THR A 302 12.43 -5.12 -8.57
C THR A 302 11.75 -5.72 -7.34
N TRP A 303 12.08 -6.95 -7.05
CA TRP A 303 11.67 -7.63 -5.84
C TRP A 303 12.89 -8.19 -5.12
N GLU A 304 12.76 -8.35 -3.82
CA GLU A 304 13.79 -8.86 -2.93
C GLU A 304 13.28 -10.13 -2.26
N PRO A 305 13.59 -11.34 -2.82
CA PRO A 305 13.11 -12.59 -2.25
C PRO A 305 13.44 -12.73 -0.76
N GLY A 306 12.40 -12.92 0.06
CA GLY A 306 12.55 -13.00 1.52
C GLY A 306 12.80 -11.67 2.23
N GLY A 307 12.83 -10.54 1.51
CA GLY A 307 13.14 -9.23 2.06
C GLY A 307 12.17 -8.75 3.14
N LEU A 308 12.71 -8.22 4.22
CA LEU A 308 11.99 -7.66 5.36
C LEU A 308 12.75 -6.45 5.90
N VAL A 309 12.16 -5.28 5.83
CA VAL A 309 12.71 -4.03 6.37
C VAL A 309 12.11 -3.77 7.74
N VAL A 310 12.95 -3.52 8.74
CA VAL A 310 12.53 -3.38 10.16
C VAL A 310 13.13 -2.14 10.81
N GLU A 311 12.39 -1.48 11.70
CA GLU A 311 12.98 -0.50 12.61
C GLU A 311 13.83 -1.20 13.68
N ASP A 312 15.01 -0.62 14.02
CA ASP A 312 15.92 -1.16 15.04
C ASP A 312 15.26 -1.27 16.42
N ARG A 313 14.26 -0.43 16.68
CA ARG A 313 13.42 -0.44 17.88
C ARG A 313 12.61 -1.72 18.09
N MET A 314 12.54 -2.64 17.10
CA MET A 314 12.00 -3.99 17.30
C MET A 314 12.87 -4.81 18.28
N GLY A 315 14.13 -4.43 18.46
CA GLY A 315 15.08 -5.07 19.35
C GLY A 315 15.84 -6.22 18.67
N ASP A 316 17.10 -6.36 19.08
CA ASP A 316 18.03 -7.31 18.46
C ASP A 316 17.59 -8.77 18.57
N ASP A 317 16.92 -9.14 19.65
CA ASP A 317 16.44 -10.53 19.82
C ASP A 317 15.36 -10.89 18.81
N VAL A 318 14.42 -9.99 18.57
CA VAL A 318 13.36 -10.18 17.57
C VAL A 318 13.97 -10.20 16.17
N ILE A 319 14.88 -9.28 15.87
CA ILE A 319 15.55 -9.19 14.56
C ILE A 319 16.34 -10.48 14.28
N ARG A 320 17.19 -10.93 15.20
CA ARG A 320 17.94 -12.20 15.06
C ARG A 320 17.02 -13.41 14.89
N ALA A 321 15.89 -13.46 15.59
CA ALA A 321 14.93 -14.54 15.44
C ALA A 321 14.27 -14.54 14.05
N LEU A 322 14.00 -13.36 13.46
CA LEU A 322 13.49 -13.25 12.08
C LEU A 322 14.55 -13.68 11.05
N GLU A 323 15.81 -13.28 11.23
CA GLU A 323 16.93 -13.74 10.40
C GLU A 323 17.12 -15.27 10.47
N ALA A 324 17.05 -15.84 11.68
CA ALA A 324 17.14 -17.27 11.89
C ALA A 324 16.00 -18.07 11.20
N ARG A 325 14.85 -17.45 10.97
CA ARG A 325 13.74 -18.01 10.16
C ARG A 325 13.99 -17.91 8.66
N GLY A 326 14.99 -17.14 8.22
CA GLY A 326 15.36 -16.97 6.82
C GLY A 326 14.80 -15.71 6.17
N HIS A 327 14.31 -14.75 6.94
CA HIS A 327 14.06 -13.41 6.39
C HIS A 327 15.39 -12.72 6.07
N VAL A 328 15.44 -12.05 4.92
CA VAL A 328 16.56 -11.18 4.54
C VAL A 328 16.28 -9.80 5.14
N VAL A 329 16.78 -9.57 6.35
CA VAL A 329 16.45 -8.39 7.13
C VAL A 329 17.33 -7.20 6.71
N THR A 330 16.68 -6.06 6.45
CA THR A 330 17.31 -4.75 6.31
C THR A 330 16.90 -3.88 7.48
N ARG A 331 17.87 -3.38 8.24
CA ARG A 331 17.63 -2.45 9.34
C ARG A 331 17.48 -1.03 8.82
N ALA A 332 16.38 -0.37 9.16
CA ALA A 332 16.04 0.98 8.69
C ALA A 332 16.39 2.09 9.69
N GLY A 333 17.04 1.75 10.80
CA GLY A 333 17.24 2.68 11.91
C GLY A 333 15.98 2.88 12.75
N ASP A 334 16.02 3.87 13.63
CA ASP A 334 14.91 4.19 14.52
C ASP A 334 13.95 5.19 13.87
N TRP A 335 12.65 5.05 14.15
CA TRP A 335 11.61 6.02 13.77
C TRP A 335 11.54 6.35 12.26
N SER A 336 11.84 5.39 11.40
CA SER A 336 11.94 5.58 9.94
C SER A 336 10.71 5.10 9.18
N LEU A 337 9.98 4.12 9.71
CA LEU A 337 8.87 3.42 9.04
C LEU A 337 7.52 3.78 9.67
N GLY A 338 6.40 3.43 9.00
CA GLY A 338 5.08 3.50 9.63
C GLY A 338 4.49 4.90 9.77
N ARG A 339 4.42 5.66 8.69
CA ARG A 339 3.91 7.05 8.68
C ARG A 339 2.40 7.15 8.70
N LEU A 340 1.76 6.59 9.68
CA LEU A 340 0.31 6.47 9.76
C LEU A 340 -0.30 7.67 10.50
N SER A 341 -1.50 8.08 10.07
CA SER A 341 -2.41 8.94 10.82
C SER A 341 -3.79 8.30 10.93
N THR A 342 -4.57 8.76 11.89
CA THR A 342 -5.92 8.28 12.10
C THR A 342 -6.76 9.33 12.83
N VAL A 343 -8.05 9.33 12.54
CA VAL A 343 -9.07 9.98 13.36
C VAL A 343 -10.14 8.97 13.72
N GLY A 344 -10.85 9.21 14.80
CA GLY A 344 -11.96 8.36 15.17
C GLY A 344 -12.98 9.06 16.05
N ARG A 345 -14.11 8.39 16.22
CA ARG A 345 -15.19 8.79 17.10
C ARG A 345 -15.56 7.59 17.97
N ASP A 346 -15.46 7.78 19.27
CA ASP A 346 -15.95 6.78 20.21
C ASP A 346 -17.47 6.60 20.02
N PRO A 347 -17.95 5.39 19.71
CA PRO A 347 -19.36 5.17 19.39
C PRO A 347 -20.30 5.33 20.59
N VAL A 348 -19.79 5.24 21.82
CA VAL A 348 -20.57 5.33 23.06
C VAL A 348 -20.61 6.76 23.57
N THR A 349 -19.44 7.38 23.72
CA THR A 349 -19.30 8.72 24.31
C THR A 349 -19.42 9.85 23.29
N GLY A 350 -19.21 9.54 22.00
CA GLY A 350 -19.15 10.55 20.93
C GLY A 350 -17.87 11.37 20.91
N ILE A 351 -16.90 11.07 21.78
CA ILE A 351 -15.63 11.78 21.85
C ILE A 351 -14.84 11.54 20.56
N LEU A 352 -14.35 12.64 19.97
CA LEU A 352 -13.47 12.59 18.80
C LEU A 352 -12.02 12.47 19.26
N HIS A 353 -11.24 11.70 18.51
CA HIS A 353 -9.80 11.57 18.74
C HIS A 353 -9.03 11.60 17.42
N ALA A 354 -7.76 11.99 17.50
CA ALA A 354 -6.83 11.98 16.39
C ALA A 354 -5.46 11.53 16.89
N ALA A 355 -4.73 10.81 16.06
CA ALA A 355 -3.35 10.43 16.32
C ALA A 355 -2.54 10.47 15.01
N ALA A 356 -1.27 10.86 15.11
CA ALA A 356 -0.40 10.94 13.96
C ALA A 356 1.03 10.57 14.33
N ASN A 357 1.78 10.07 13.35
CA ASN A 357 3.17 9.71 13.54
C ASN A 357 4.07 10.93 13.72
N ALA A 358 5.09 10.79 14.57
CA ALA A 358 6.11 11.80 14.78
C ALA A 358 7.30 11.68 13.80
N ARG A 359 7.30 10.65 12.95
CA ARG A 359 8.41 10.33 12.04
C ARG A 359 8.56 11.41 10.97
N ALA A 360 9.79 11.83 10.74
CA ALA A 360 10.14 12.92 9.81
C ALA A 360 9.41 14.25 10.08
N MET A 361 8.81 14.43 11.27
CA MET A 361 8.10 15.65 11.69
C MET A 361 7.00 16.11 10.72
N GLN A 362 6.32 15.17 10.04
CA GLN A 362 5.33 15.46 9.01
C GLN A 362 3.91 15.07 9.38
N GLY A 363 3.70 14.46 10.54
CA GLY A 363 2.37 14.06 11.01
C GLY A 363 1.80 15.07 12.00
N TYR A 364 0.50 15.41 11.81
CA TYR A 364 -0.22 16.32 12.68
C TYR A 364 -1.54 15.69 13.11
N ALA A 365 -1.85 15.77 14.40
CA ALA A 365 -3.17 15.48 14.94
C ALA A 365 -3.69 16.76 15.61
N ALA A 366 -4.85 17.23 15.18
CA ALA A 366 -5.43 18.47 15.68
C ALA A 366 -6.94 18.29 15.89
N GLY A 367 -7.51 18.98 16.90
CA GLY A 367 -8.93 19.00 17.21
C GLY A 367 -9.40 20.37 17.67
N ARG A 368 -10.70 20.62 17.57
CA ARG A 368 -11.38 21.82 18.10
C ARG A 368 -12.44 21.42 19.11
#